data_5da936329e2a2eaca7f53facf1031ecd
#
_entry.id   5da936329e2a2eaca7f53facf1031ecd
#
_cell.length_a   1.000
_cell.length_b   1.000
_cell.length_c   1.000
_cell.angle_alpha   90.00
_cell.angle_beta   90.00
_cell.angle_gamma   90.00
#
_symmetry.space_group_name_H-M   'P 1'
#
loop_
_entity.id
_entity.type
_entity.pdbx_description
1 polymer ?
#
loop_
_entity_poly.entity_id
_entity_poly.type
_entity_poly.pdbx_seq_one_letter_code
_entity_poly.pdbx_strand_id
1 'polypeptide(L)'
;MKLTPGKSSGLKAVSNERGVIAAAAMDQRGSLKKALGPKATEQDLIDFKIAVSEVLTPYASAILLDPEWGLPAAKARNPKAGLLLAYEKTGYDKQTPGRLPDLLDVWSVRRLKEAGADCVKILLYYAPADPKEINEHKHAWTERIGDECVANDIPFFLEIIGYEEGMDEKSLAYAKKKPEIVQAYMREFTKPCYHVDVLKLEVPINMKFVEGTKSFKGEKAYTRAEAKDLFRKTAGATDKPYIYLSAGVSNAEFSETLELVGETGVQFNGVLCGRATWADGVPIFAEKGLAAFREWLEVEGVKNIQNVNEGLKAASPWWPIYGV
;
A
#
# COMPACT_ATOMS: atom_id res chain seq x y z
N MET A 1 15.75 5.21 16.51
CA MET A 1 16.70 5.07 15.36
C MET A 1 16.73 6.42 14.67
N LYS A 2 17.89 6.99 14.31
CA LYS A 2 17.93 8.29 13.61
C LYS A 2 17.92 8.05 12.10
N LEU A 3 17.08 8.80 11.39
CA LEU A 3 17.10 8.81 9.93
C LEU A 3 18.35 9.56 9.41
N THR A 4 18.89 9.08 8.30
CA THR A 4 19.88 9.81 7.51
C THR A 4 19.22 11.00 6.80
N PRO A 5 19.98 12.00 6.32
CA PRO A 5 19.40 13.18 5.65
C PRO A 5 18.52 12.84 4.44
N GLY A 6 18.94 11.91 3.57
CA GLY A 6 18.16 11.52 2.41
C GLY A 6 16.89 10.76 2.80
N LYS A 7 16.95 9.85 3.77
CA LYS A 7 15.76 9.17 4.29
C LYS A 7 14.77 10.15 4.93
N SER A 8 15.26 11.12 5.70
CA SER A 8 14.41 12.17 6.28
C SER A 8 13.76 13.04 5.20
N SER A 9 14.52 13.42 4.18
CA SER A 9 14.01 14.21 3.05
C SER A 9 12.94 13.43 2.27
N GLY A 10 13.20 12.17 1.95
CA GLY A 10 12.24 11.33 1.22
C GLY A 10 10.93 11.11 1.98
N LEU A 11 10.99 10.83 3.29
CA LEU A 11 9.77 10.71 4.10
C LEU A 11 8.99 12.01 4.20
N LYS A 12 9.67 13.16 4.29
CA LYS A 12 9.01 14.48 4.24
C LYS A 12 8.36 14.73 2.90
N ALA A 13 9.01 14.39 1.79
CA ALA A 13 8.48 14.57 0.44
C ALA A 13 7.19 13.79 0.19
N VAL A 14 7.04 12.60 0.81
CA VAL A 14 5.83 11.78 0.65
C VAL A 14 4.76 12.01 1.72
N SER A 15 4.95 12.97 2.61
CA SER A 15 4.04 13.30 3.71
C SER A 15 3.38 14.67 3.53
N ASN A 16 2.22 14.85 4.13
CA ASN A 16 1.61 16.18 4.25
C ASN A 16 2.24 16.98 5.38
N GLU A 17 1.78 18.23 5.58
CA GLU A 17 2.28 19.17 6.61
C GLU A 17 2.14 18.64 8.05
N ARG A 18 1.25 17.66 8.27
CA ARG A 18 1.07 16.98 9.56
C ARG A 18 2.04 15.80 9.76
N GLY A 19 2.90 15.47 8.80
CA GLY A 19 3.72 14.25 8.83
C GLY A 19 2.93 12.96 8.64
N VAL A 20 1.77 13.04 8.01
CA VAL A 20 0.93 11.91 7.66
C VAL A 20 1.10 11.58 6.19
N ILE A 21 1.28 10.31 5.87
CA ILE A 21 1.39 9.82 4.50
C ILE A 21 -0.02 9.61 3.95
N ALA A 22 -0.51 10.55 3.14
CA ALA A 22 -1.81 10.51 2.49
C ALA A 22 -1.63 10.25 1.00
N ALA A 23 -1.10 9.07 0.64
CA ALA A 23 -0.61 8.80 -0.70
C ALA A 23 -1.62 8.03 -1.57
N ALA A 24 -1.71 8.42 -2.84
CA ALA A 24 -2.36 7.64 -3.88
C ALA A 24 -1.46 6.46 -4.33
N ALA A 25 -2.06 5.40 -4.89
CA ALA A 25 -1.31 4.26 -5.42
C ALA A 25 -1.83 3.85 -6.81
N MET A 26 -0.93 3.80 -7.77
CA MET A 26 -1.20 3.39 -9.16
C MET A 26 -0.05 2.56 -9.74
N ASP A 27 0.53 1.67 -8.93
CA ASP A 27 1.60 0.74 -9.29
C ASP A 27 1.10 -0.57 -9.92
N GLN A 28 -0.21 -0.76 -10.07
CA GLN A 28 -0.81 -1.91 -10.72
C GLN A 28 -0.40 -1.98 -12.18
N ARG A 29 0.02 -3.17 -12.63
CA ARG A 29 0.49 -3.47 -13.99
C ARG A 29 -0.37 -4.55 -14.62
N GLY A 30 -0.04 -5.82 -14.47
CA GLY A 30 -0.81 -6.92 -15.03
C GLY A 30 -2.27 -6.98 -14.55
N SER A 31 -2.54 -6.65 -13.29
CA SER A 31 -3.91 -6.57 -12.77
C SER A 31 -4.73 -5.44 -13.40
N LEU A 32 -4.13 -4.28 -13.67
CA LEU A 32 -4.79 -3.19 -14.39
C LEU A 32 -5.07 -3.59 -15.85
N LYS A 33 -4.06 -4.13 -16.56
CA LYS A 33 -4.23 -4.62 -17.93
C LYS A 33 -5.39 -5.63 -18.05
N LYS A 34 -5.43 -6.59 -17.12
CA LYS A 34 -6.53 -7.57 -17.04
C LYS A 34 -7.89 -6.90 -16.80
N ALA A 35 -7.95 -5.89 -15.94
CA ALA A 35 -9.19 -5.18 -15.61
C ALA A 35 -9.69 -4.30 -16.77
N LEU A 36 -8.80 -3.69 -17.53
CA LEU A 36 -9.13 -2.93 -18.74
C LEU A 36 -9.56 -3.83 -19.91
N GLY A 37 -9.26 -5.14 -19.84
CA GLY A 37 -9.70 -6.13 -20.79
C GLY A 37 -8.65 -6.54 -21.85
N PRO A 38 -8.98 -7.54 -22.69
CA PRO A 38 -8.01 -8.20 -23.57
C PRO A 38 -7.48 -7.31 -24.72
N LYS A 39 -8.15 -6.20 -25.00
CA LYS A 39 -7.74 -5.23 -26.03
C LYS A 39 -6.86 -4.10 -25.48
N ALA A 40 -6.65 -4.03 -24.17
CA ALA A 40 -5.87 -2.99 -23.56
C ALA A 40 -4.41 -3.00 -24.04
N THR A 41 -3.96 -1.88 -24.52
CA THR A 41 -2.59 -1.61 -24.99
C THR A 41 -1.72 -1.10 -23.84
N GLU A 42 -0.42 -1.02 -24.04
CA GLU A 42 0.48 -0.36 -23.08
C GLU A 42 0.19 1.14 -22.97
N GLN A 43 -0.21 1.77 -24.09
CA GLN A 43 -0.59 3.18 -24.10
C GLN A 43 -1.82 3.43 -23.22
N ASP A 44 -2.81 2.54 -23.22
CA ASP A 44 -3.99 2.65 -22.35
C ASP A 44 -3.59 2.61 -20.86
N LEU A 45 -2.60 1.77 -20.49
CA LEU A 45 -2.09 1.76 -19.12
C LEU A 45 -1.40 3.08 -18.76
N ILE A 46 -0.58 3.60 -19.66
CA ILE A 46 0.12 4.88 -19.48
C ILE A 46 -0.90 6.03 -19.33
N ASP A 47 -1.87 6.11 -20.24
CA ASP A 47 -2.89 7.16 -20.25
C ASP A 47 -3.78 7.11 -18.99
N PHE A 48 -4.15 5.90 -18.56
CA PHE A 48 -4.88 5.68 -17.31
C PHE A 48 -4.09 6.20 -16.11
N LYS A 49 -2.79 5.86 -16.01
CA LYS A 49 -1.90 6.29 -14.93
C LYS A 49 -1.68 7.81 -14.93
N ILE A 50 -1.52 8.41 -16.11
CA ILE A 50 -1.41 9.88 -16.26
C ILE A 50 -2.67 10.56 -15.72
N ALA A 51 -3.86 10.10 -16.15
CA ALA A 51 -5.12 10.69 -15.70
C ALA A 51 -5.30 10.61 -14.17
N VAL A 52 -5.03 9.43 -13.58
CA VAL A 52 -5.07 9.25 -12.12
C VAL A 52 -4.08 10.18 -11.42
N SER A 53 -2.86 10.28 -11.96
CA SER A 53 -1.81 11.11 -11.38
C SER A 53 -2.18 12.61 -11.41
N GLU A 54 -2.60 13.13 -12.55
CA GLU A 54 -2.98 14.53 -12.71
C GLU A 54 -4.17 14.93 -11.84
N VAL A 55 -5.20 14.08 -11.78
CA VAL A 55 -6.46 14.42 -11.11
C VAL A 55 -6.39 14.19 -9.59
N LEU A 56 -5.73 13.11 -9.13
CA LEU A 56 -5.79 12.76 -7.71
C LEU A 56 -4.60 13.29 -6.88
N THR A 57 -3.44 13.56 -7.48
CA THR A 57 -2.28 14.04 -6.71
C THR A 57 -2.41 15.46 -6.14
N PRO A 58 -3.26 16.37 -6.64
CA PRO A 58 -3.57 17.60 -5.93
C PRO A 58 -4.19 17.39 -4.53
N TYR A 59 -4.76 16.22 -4.29
CA TYR A 59 -5.41 15.83 -3.02
C TYR A 59 -4.61 14.79 -2.23
N ALA A 60 -3.40 14.45 -2.69
CA ALA A 60 -2.54 13.45 -2.07
C ALA A 60 -1.19 14.04 -1.69
N SER A 61 -0.55 13.49 -0.63
CA SER A 61 0.82 13.88 -0.28
C SER A 61 1.86 13.25 -1.22
N ALA A 62 1.54 12.15 -1.88
CA ALA A 62 2.42 11.43 -2.79
C ALA A 62 1.63 10.50 -3.71
N ILE A 63 2.32 9.93 -4.69
CA ILE A 63 1.80 8.83 -5.50
C ILE A 63 2.84 7.70 -5.59
N LEU A 64 2.35 6.46 -5.48
CA LEU A 64 3.13 5.26 -5.80
C LEU A 64 2.86 4.84 -7.24
N LEU A 65 3.92 4.71 -8.02
CA LEU A 65 3.90 4.28 -9.41
C LEU A 65 4.90 3.12 -9.63
N ASP A 66 4.78 2.45 -10.76
CA ASP A 66 5.79 1.52 -11.26
C ASP A 66 6.69 2.23 -12.29
N PRO A 67 7.95 1.79 -12.47
CA PRO A 67 8.85 2.42 -13.43
C PRO A 67 8.65 1.92 -14.87
N GLU A 68 7.82 0.90 -15.11
CA GLU A 68 7.63 0.33 -16.44
C GLU A 68 6.68 1.19 -17.28
N TRP A 69 5.50 1.55 -16.74
CA TRP A 69 4.50 2.37 -17.42
C TRP A 69 4.10 3.63 -16.64
N GLY A 70 4.62 3.81 -15.43
CA GLY A 70 4.26 4.91 -14.55
C GLY A 70 5.14 6.16 -14.66
N LEU A 71 6.30 6.12 -15.32
CA LEU A 71 7.19 7.29 -15.38
C LEU A 71 6.58 8.52 -16.10
N PRO A 72 5.77 8.38 -17.16
CA PRO A 72 5.02 9.51 -17.70
C PRO A 72 4.04 10.12 -16.69
N ALA A 73 3.33 9.28 -15.92
CA ALA A 73 2.44 9.71 -14.85
C ALA A 73 3.19 10.39 -13.69
N ALA A 74 4.42 9.94 -13.40
CA ALA A 74 5.28 10.59 -12.41
C ALA A 74 5.62 12.03 -12.80
N LYS A 75 5.79 12.33 -14.10
CA LYS A 75 6.01 13.69 -14.60
C LYS A 75 4.74 14.55 -14.56
N ALA A 76 3.59 13.91 -14.70
CA ALA A 76 2.28 14.58 -14.75
C ALA A 76 1.67 14.86 -13.36
N ARG A 77 2.27 14.34 -12.29
CA ARG A 77 1.78 14.55 -10.92
C ARG A 77 1.87 16.01 -10.47
N ASN A 78 1.06 16.38 -9.51
CA ASN A 78 1.21 17.67 -8.84
C ASN A 78 2.65 17.81 -8.31
N PRO A 79 3.35 18.92 -8.58
CA PRO A 79 4.74 19.11 -8.16
C PRO A 79 4.99 19.03 -6.65
N LYS A 80 3.95 19.23 -5.83
CA LYS A 80 4.02 19.11 -4.37
C LYS A 80 3.87 17.67 -3.88
N ALA A 81 3.40 16.77 -4.72
CA ALA A 81 3.24 15.36 -4.36
C ALA A 81 4.56 14.61 -4.54
N GLY A 82 4.99 13.89 -3.51
CA GLY A 82 6.15 13.03 -3.57
C GLY A 82 5.95 11.81 -4.46
N LEU A 83 7.03 11.11 -4.79
CA LEU A 83 7.03 9.94 -5.65
C LEU A 83 7.60 8.72 -4.94
N LEU A 84 6.79 7.65 -4.84
CA LEU A 84 7.29 6.32 -4.54
C LEU A 84 7.37 5.51 -5.85
N LEU A 85 8.43 4.72 -6.03
CA LEU A 85 8.52 3.78 -7.15
C LEU A 85 8.61 2.34 -6.65
N ALA A 86 7.83 1.47 -7.32
CA ALA A 86 7.83 0.04 -7.07
C ALA A 86 9.05 -0.63 -7.72
N TYR A 87 9.72 -1.51 -6.97
CA TYR A 87 10.93 -2.19 -7.42
C TYR A 87 10.70 -3.67 -7.74
N GLU A 88 9.65 -4.27 -7.17
CA GLU A 88 9.31 -5.66 -7.41
C GLU A 88 8.69 -5.91 -8.79
N LYS A 89 8.90 -7.11 -9.35
CA LYS A 89 8.08 -7.64 -10.44
C LYS A 89 6.65 -7.86 -9.97
N THR A 90 5.69 -7.68 -10.88
CA THR A 90 4.28 -8.04 -10.65
C THR A 90 4.01 -9.48 -11.09
N GLY A 91 2.87 -10.03 -10.68
CA GLY A 91 2.42 -11.34 -11.18
C GLY A 91 3.05 -12.52 -10.46
N TYR A 92 3.16 -12.43 -9.12
CA TYR A 92 3.60 -13.54 -8.29
C TYR A 92 2.88 -14.84 -8.67
N ASP A 93 3.65 -15.90 -8.87
CA ASP A 93 3.11 -17.23 -9.11
C ASP A 93 2.50 -17.78 -7.81
N LYS A 94 1.16 -17.80 -7.79
CA LYS A 94 0.40 -18.36 -6.66
C LYS A 94 0.31 -19.88 -6.67
N GLN A 95 0.75 -20.54 -7.73
CA GLN A 95 0.74 -22.00 -7.85
C GLN A 95 2.03 -22.60 -7.29
N THR A 96 3.13 -21.86 -7.32
CA THR A 96 4.38 -22.27 -6.70
C THR A 96 4.33 -21.96 -5.20
N PRO A 97 4.54 -22.95 -4.31
CA PRO A 97 4.58 -22.72 -2.87
C PRO A 97 5.54 -21.60 -2.47
N GLY A 98 5.10 -20.76 -1.56
CA GLY A 98 5.92 -19.66 -1.04
C GLY A 98 5.77 -18.33 -1.76
N ARG A 99 5.16 -18.27 -2.96
CA ARG A 99 4.98 -17.02 -3.70
C ARG A 99 6.25 -16.15 -3.68
N LEU A 100 7.37 -16.74 -4.13
CA LEU A 100 8.69 -16.10 -4.03
C LEU A 100 8.73 -14.79 -4.79
N PRO A 101 9.34 -13.74 -4.20
CA PRO A 101 9.44 -12.43 -4.82
C PRO A 101 10.55 -12.37 -5.87
N ASP A 102 10.44 -11.41 -6.80
CA ASP A 102 11.46 -11.08 -7.78
C ASP A 102 11.53 -9.57 -8.00
N LEU A 103 12.67 -9.07 -8.49
CA LEU A 103 12.89 -7.66 -8.80
C LEU A 103 12.82 -7.41 -10.31
N LEU A 104 12.55 -6.17 -10.67
CA LEU A 104 12.61 -5.72 -12.06
C LEU A 104 14.06 -5.79 -12.58
N ASP A 105 14.29 -6.56 -13.65
CA ASP A 105 15.62 -6.96 -14.14
C ASP A 105 16.54 -5.78 -14.49
N VAL A 106 15.96 -4.68 -14.99
CA VAL A 106 16.72 -3.52 -15.47
C VAL A 106 16.72 -2.35 -14.49
N TRP A 107 16.14 -2.54 -13.30
CA TRP A 107 16.06 -1.51 -12.27
C TRP A 107 16.95 -1.86 -11.08
N SER A 108 17.32 -0.84 -10.33
CA SER A 108 17.99 -0.90 -9.03
C SER A 108 17.52 0.28 -8.20
N VAL A 109 17.72 0.27 -6.89
CA VAL A 109 17.38 1.41 -6.03
C VAL A 109 18.02 2.70 -6.53
N ARG A 110 19.29 2.65 -6.97
CA ARG A 110 19.97 3.80 -7.57
C ARG A 110 19.24 4.33 -8.79
N ARG A 111 18.86 3.45 -9.73
CA ARG A 111 18.13 3.85 -10.95
C ARG A 111 16.75 4.41 -10.66
N LEU A 112 16.05 3.86 -9.66
CA LEU A 112 14.77 4.41 -9.21
C LEU A 112 14.94 5.83 -8.63
N LYS A 113 15.98 6.05 -7.82
CA LYS A 113 16.31 7.37 -7.29
C LYS A 113 16.68 8.35 -8.42
N GLU A 114 17.50 7.93 -9.38
CA GLU A 114 17.86 8.73 -10.58
C GLU A 114 16.62 9.05 -11.44
N ALA A 115 15.61 8.17 -11.46
CA ALA A 115 14.32 8.42 -12.12
C ALA A 115 13.39 9.35 -11.32
N GLY A 116 13.82 9.83 -10.15
CA GLY A 116 13.12 10.82 -9.33
C GLY A 116 12.32 10.26 -8.17
N ALA A 117 12.53 9.01 -7.76
CA ALA A 117 11.89 8.46 -6.58
C ALA A 117 12.38 9.15 -5.30
N ASP A 118 11.45 9.59 -4.47
CA ASP A 118 11.69 10.02 -3.09
C ASP A 118 11.78 8.82 -2.14
N CYS A 119 11.08 7.73 -2.45
CA CYS A 119 11.08 6.49 -1.69
C CYS A 119 10.99 5.27 -2.62
N VAL A 120 11.53 4.15 -2.16
CA VAL A 120 11.42 2.86 -2.85
C VAL A 120 10.41 1.98 -2.12
N LYS A 121 9.57 1.26 -2.86
CA LYS A 121 8.60 0.30 -2.31
C LYS A 121 8.79 -1.06 -2.95
N ILE A 122 8.67 -2.10 -2.15
CA ILE A 122 8.47 -3.48 -2.63
C ILE A 122 7.21 -4.08 -2.03
N LEU A 123 6.61 -5.02 -2.77
CA LEU A 123 5.53 -5.89 -2.29
C LEU A 123 6.11 -7.28 -2.00
N LEU A 124 5.80 -7.81 -0.82
CA LEU A 124 6.14 -9.17 -0.40
C LEU A 124 4.89 -9.92 0.05
N TYR A 125 4.66 -11.10 -0.54
CA TYR A 125 3.72 -12.07 0.03
C TYR A 125 4.43 -12.85 1.15
N TYR A 126 3.81 -12.92 2.32
CA TYR A 126 4.42 -13.56 3.47
C TYR A 126 3.42 -14.41 4.27
N ALA A 127 3.77 -15.65 4.52
CA ALA A 127 3.06 -16.55 5.42
C ALA A 127 4.00 -16.98 6.55
N PRO A 128 3.72 -16.59 7.80
CA PRO A 128 4.57 -16.99 8.93
C PRO A 128 4.70 -18.51 9.09
N ALA A 129 3.67 -19.25 8.61
CA ALA A 129 3.62 -20.72 8.67
C ALA A 129 4.32 -21.42 7.50
N ASP A 130 4.85 -20.68 6.52
CA ASP A 130 5.61 -21.27 5.42
C ASP A 130 6.86 -22.02 5.95
N PRO A 131 7.35 -23.03 5.23
CA PRO A 131 8.63 -23.68 5.53
C PRO A 131 9.75 -22.68 5.75
N LYS A 132 10.65 -23.01 6.67
CA LYS A 132 11.75 -22.14 7.07
C LYS A 132 12.57 -21.67 5.87
N GLU A 133 12.86 -22.56 4.93
CA GLU A 133 13.66 -22.29 3.74
C GLU A 133 13.01 -21.22 2.84
N ILE A 134 11.69 -21.25 2.73
CA ILE A 134 10.91 -20.24 1.97
C ILE A 134 11.02 -18.89 2.66
N ASN A 135 10.81 -18.83 3.97
CA ASN A 135 10.87 -17.59 4.72
C ASN A 135 12.30 -17.01 4.78
N GLU A 136 13.34 -17.85 4.95
CA GLU A 136 14.74 -17.40 4.88
C GLU A 136 15.09 -16.80 3.51
N HIS A 137 14.53 -17.35 2.41
CA HIS A 137 14.70 -16.73 1.10
C HIS A 137 14.10 -15.32 1.03
N LYS A 138 12.88 -15.14 1.57
CA LYS A 138 12.20 -13.85 1.64
C LYS A 138 12.92 -12.86 2.57
N HIS A 139 13.45 -13.33 3.67
CA HIS A 139 14.23 -12.54 4.62
C HIS A 139 15.50 -12.01 3.95
N ALA A 140 16.32 -12.89 3.38
CA ALA A 140 17.54 -12.49 2.69
C ALA A 140 17.30 -11.58 1.48
N TRP A 141 16.17 -11.77 0.76
CA TRP A 141 15.78 -10.90 -0.34
C TRP A 141 15.45 -9.48 0.16
N THR A 142 14.71 -9.38 1.27
CA THR A 142 14.34 -8.10 1.88
C THR A 142 15.55 -7.37 2.46
N GLU A 143 16.48 -8.09 3.12
CA GLU A 143 17.74 -7.53 3.64
C GLU A 143 18.58 -6.88 2.53
N ARG A 144 18.77 -7.56 1.40
CA ARG A 144 19.53 -7.02 0.26
C ARG A 144 18.95 -5.71 -0.26
N ILE A 145 17.61 -5.60 -0.33
CA ILE A 145 16.94 -4.38 -0.78
C ILE A 145 17.09 -3.28 0.27
N GLY A 146 16.99 -3.64 1.54
CA GLY A 146 17.24 -2.70 2.64
C GLY A 146 18.64 -2.11 2.61
N ASP A 147 19.67 -2.97 2.40
CA ASP A 147 21.06 -2.55 2.25
C ASP A 147 21.25 -1.64 1.02
N GLU A 148 20.60 -1.96 -0.10
CA GLU A 148 20.64 -1.14 -1.30
C GLU A 148 20.00 0.24 -1.05
N CYS A 149 18.89 0.31 -0.28
CA CYS A 149 18.25 1.56 0.13
C CYS A 149 19.14 2.38 1.08
N VAL A 150 19.85 1.74 2.01
CA VAL A 150 20.84 2.39 2.89
C VAL A 150 21.98 2.98 2.05
N ALA A 151 22.55 2.20 1.13
CA ALA A 151 23.66 2.64 0.27
C ALA A 151 23.29 3.82 -0.61
N ASN A 152 22.01 3.97 -0.97
CA ASN A 152 21.52 5.08 -1.79
C ASN A 152 20.88 6.22 -0.98
N ASP A 153 20.86 6.14 0.34
CA ASP A 153 20.25 7.12 1.25
C ASP A 153 18.82 7.50 0.81
N ILE A 154 17.95 6.48 0.71
CA ILE A 154 16.55 6.61 0.31
C ILE A 154 15.65 5.77 1.21
N PRO A 155 14.43 6.24 1.59
CA PRO A 155 13.51 5.46 2.42
C PRO A 155 13.03 4.18 1.74
N PHE A 156 12.92 3.13 2.56
CA PHE A 156 12.42 1.82 2.16
C PHE A 156 11.02 1.56 2.74
N PHE A 157 10.04 1.42 1.84
CA PHE A 157 8.66 1.02 2.17
C PHE A 157 8.47 -0.46 1.85
N LEU A 158 8.17 -1.25 2.86
CA LEU A 158 7.85 -2.67 2.68
C LEU A 158 6.34 -2.89 2.77
N GLU A 159 5.74 -3.22 1.63
CA GLU A 159 4.34 -3.66 1.55
C GLU A 159 4.26 -5.16 1.77
N ILE A 160 3.44 -5.59 2.73
CA ILE A 160 3.30 -7.00 3.07
C ILE A 160 1.85 -7.43 2.90
N ILE A 161 1.66 -8.50 2.14
CA ILE A 161 0.38 -9.19 1.98
C ILE A 161 0.49 -10.56 2.61
N GLY A 162 -0.29 -10.77 3.66
CA GLY A 162 -0.37 -12.06 4.34
C GLY A 162 -1.15 -13.09 3.55
N TYR A 163 -0.79 -14.36 3.67
CA TYR A 163 -1.55 -15.49 3.17
C TYR A 163 -1.37 -16.70 4.09
N GLU A 164 -2.18 -17.71 3.87
CA GLU A 164 -2.02 -19.04 4.44
C GLU A 164 -2.15 -20.03 3.28
N GLU A 165 -1.17 -20.92 3.14
CA GLU A 165 -1.18 -21.88 2.02
C GLU A 165 -2.44 -22.78 2.09
N GLY A 166 -3.09 -22.97 0.95
CA GLY A 166 -4.33 -23.75 0.84
C GLY A 166 -5.59 -23.07 1.40
N MET A 167 -5.52 -21.82 1.87
CA MET A 167 -6.67 -21.09 2.42
C MET A 167 -7.10 -19.94 1.48
N ASP A 168 -8.42 -19.82 1.26
CA ASP A 168 -8.96 -18.65 0.55
C ASP A 168 -8.90 -17.40 1.43
N GLU A 169 -8.15 -16.39 0.99
CA GLU A 169 -7.94 -15.11 1.69
C GLU A 169 -9.25 -14.30 1.89
N LYS A 170 -10.34 -14.70 1.20
CA LYS A 170 -11.66 -14.08 1.34
C LYS A 170 -12.59 -14.83 2.30
N SER A 171 -12.18 -15.99 2.81
CA SER A 171 -12.98 -16.83 3.68
C SER A 171 -13.08 -16.29 5.12
N LEU A 172 -14.14 -16.71 5.83
CA LEU A 172 -14.28 -16.46 7.26
C LEU A 172 -13.13 -17.08 8.07
N ALA A 173 -12.65 -18.27 7.63
CA ALA A 173 -11.54 -18.96 8.28
C ALA A 173 -10.26 -18.12 8.23
N TYR A 174 -9.93 -17.56 7.07
CA TYR A 174 -8.78 -16.66 6.93
C TYR A 174 -9.01 -15.36 7.71
N ALA A 175 -10.20 -14.77 7.67
CA ALA A 175 -10.51 -13.55 8.42
C ALA A 175 -10.21 -13.70 9.93
N LYS A 176 -10.45 -14.89 10.51
CA LYS A 176 -10.13 -15.20 11.91
C LYS A 176 -8.64 -15.32 12.18
N LYS A 177 -7.83 -15.75 11.21
CA LYS A 177 -6.37 -15.89 11.34
C LYS A 177 -5.61 -14.61 10.99
N LYS A 178 -6.19 -13.76 10.14
CA LYS A 178 -5.54 -12.58 9.58
C LYS A 178 -4.85 -11.67 10.61
N PRO A 179 -5.46 -11.36 11.77
CA PRO A 179 -4.80 -10.50 12.77
C PRO A 179 -3.47 -11.08 13.26
N GLU A 180 -3.39 -12.39 13.47
CA GLU A 180 -2.17 -13.07 13.93
C GLU A 180 -1.09 -13.07 12.85
N ILE A 181 -1.48 -13.30 11.59
CA ILE A 181 -0.58 -13.25 10.43
C ILE A 181 0.01 -11.84 10.29
N VAL A 182 -0.84 -10.79 10.36
CA VAL A 182 -0.41 -9.39 10.28
C VAL A 182 0.56 -9.05 11.42
N GLN A 183 0.25 -9.41 12.65
CA GLN A 183 1.13 -9.18 13.79
C GLN A 183 2.47 -9.93 13.66
N ALA A 184 2.44 -11.15 13.14
CA ALA A 184 3.66 -11.95 12.97
C ALA A 184 4.62 -11.32 11.96
N TYR A 185 4.14 -10.94 10.78
CA TYR A 185 5.00 -10.30 9.80
C TYR A 185 5.43 -8.88 10.20
N MET A 186 4.62 -8.14 10.95
CA MET A 186 5.04 -6.86 11.50
C MET A 186 6.23 -7.02 12.45
N ARG A 187 6.15 -7.99 13.39
CA ARG A 187 7.28 -8.28 14.30
C ARG A 187 8.53 -8.70 13.54
N GLU A 188 8.37 -9.53 12.50
CA GLU A 188 9.50 -9.98 11.69
C GLU A 188 10.20 -8.81 11.01
N PHE A 189 9.48 -8.05 10.21
CA PHE A 189 10.05 -7.01 9.36
C PHE A 189 10.30 -5.66 10.07
N THR A 190 10.02 -5.59 11.37
CA THR A 190 10.48 -4.49 12.23
C THR A 190 11.95 -4.65 12.62
N LYS A 191 12.52 -5.86 12.53
CA LYS A 191 13.91 -6.11 12.91
C LYS A 191 14.88 -5.20 12.15
N PRO A 192 15.95 -4.72 12.82
CA PRO A 192 16.88 -3.75 12.23
C PRO A 192 17.59 -4.22 10.96
N CYS A 193 17.81 -5.52 10.80
CA CYS A 193 18.52 -6.11 9.65
C CYS A 193 17.85 -5.84 8.30
N TYR A 194 16.53 -5.59 8.27
CA TYR A 194 15.80 -5.31 7.04
C TYR A 194 15.87 -3.84 6.61
N HIS A 195 16.33 -2.95 7.45
CA HIS A 195 16.43 -1.50 7.16
C HIS A 195 15.12 -0.85 6.65
N VAL A 196 13.97 -1.48 6.96
CA VAL A 196 12.64 -0.94 6.60
C VAL A 196 12.40 0.36 7.36
N ASP A 197 11.98 1.40 6.66
CA ASP A 197 11.66 2.70 7.27
C ASP A 197 10.15 2.85 7.51
N VAL A 198 9.30 2.31 6.64
CA VAL A 198 7.84 2.33 6.79
C VAL A 198 7.26 0.98 6.38
N LEU A 199 6.41 0.42 7.22
CA LEU A 199 5.62 -0.75 6.87
C LEU A 199 4.31 -0.33 6.19
N LYS A 200 4.00 -0.90 5.03
CA LYS A 200 2.70 -0.77 4.37
C LYS A 200 1.93 -2.07 4.56
N LEU A 201 0.85 -2.00 5.31
CA LEU A 201 0.18 -3.17 5.87
C LEU A 201 -1.22 -3.34 5.34
N GLU A 202 -1.65 -4.59 5.24
CA GLU A 202 -3.07 -4.86 5.20
C GLU A 202 -3.74 -4.44 6.51
N VAL A 203 -5.00 -4.03 6.40
CA VAL A 203 -5.86 -3.93 7.57
C VAL A 203 -5.94 -5.30 8.25
N PRO A 204 -5.69 -5.40 9.57
CA PRO A 204 -5.58 -6.71 10.25
C PRO A 204 -6.89 -7.49 10.32
N ILE A 205 -8.02 -6.85 10.03
CA ILE A 205 -9.35 -7.45 10.03
C ILE A 205 -10.00 -7.31 8.65
N ASN A 206 -11.01 -8.14 8.38
CA ASN A 206 -11.87 -8.00 7.21
C ASN A 206 -13.25 -7.49 7.67
N MET A 207 -13.59 -6.26 7.29
CA MET A 207 -14.81 -5.56 7.73
C MET A 207 -16.09 -6.32 7.40
N LYS A 208 -16.08 -7.16 6.35
CA LYS A 208 -17.23 -7.98 5.97
C LYS A 208 -17.63 -9.00 7.05
N PHE A 209 -16.71 -9.33 7.94
CA PHE A 209 -16.92 -10.29 9.03
C PHE A 209 -16.95 -9.62 10.42
N VAL A 210 -17.06 -8.30 10.49
CA VAL A 210 -17.17 -7.56 11.77
C VAL A 210 -18.62 -7.17 12.03
N GLU A 211 -19.26 -7.85 12.98
CA GLU A 211 -20.62 -7.54 13.41
C GLU A 211 -20.73 -6.12 13.97
N GLY A 212 -21.78 -5.40 13.56
CA GLY A 212 -22.01 -4.00 13.97
C GLY A 212 -21.32 -2.96 13.09
N THR A 213 -20.81 -3.34 11.91
CA THR A 213 -20.33 -2.42 10.86
C THR A 213 -21.32 -2.39 9.68
N LYS A 214 -21.28 -1.33 8.89
CA LYS A 214 -22.07 -1.20 7.64
C LYS A 214 -21.65 -2.23 6.60
N SER A 215 -20.38 -2.60 6.61
CA SER A 215 -19.78 -3.56 5.69
C SER A 215 -20.06 -5.02 6.03
N PHE A 216 -20.66 -5.31 7.18
CA PHE A 216 -20.96 -6.69 7.64
C PHE A 216 -21.84 -7.46 6.66
N LYS A 217 -21.47 -8.73 6.37
CA LYS A 217 -22.19 -9.59 5.39
C LYS A 217 -22.87 -10.82 6.01
N GLY A 218 -23.10 -10.80 7.33
CA GLY A 218 -23.90 -11.85 8.03
C GLY A 218 -23.06 -12.95 8.67
N GLU A 219 -21.83 -13.21 8.24
CA GLU A 219 -20.93 -14.17 8.88
C GLU A 219 -19.96 -13.44 9.83
N LYS A 220 -19.95 -13.82 11.10
CA LYS A 220 -19.17 -13.14 12.12
C LYS A 220 -17.83 -13.82 12.42
N ALA A 221 -16.73 -13.07 12.22
CA ALA A 221 -15.44 -13.38 12.85
C ALA A 221 -15.30 -12.66 14.20
N TYR A 222 -15.69 -11.39 14.25
CA TYR A 222 -15.50 -10.50 15.38
C TYR A 222 -16.69 -9.57 15.57
N THR A 223 -16.93 -9.17 16.82
CA THR A 223 -17.72 -7.98 17.17
C THR A 223 -16.90 -6.73 16.89
N ARG A 224 -17.56 -5.56 16.84
CA ARG A 224 -16.88 -4.26 16.70
C ARG A 224 -15.90 -3.99 17.84
N ALA A 225 -16.19 -4.42 19.07
CA ALA A 225 -15.30 -4.28 20.22
C ALA A 225 -14.03 -5.13 20.07
N GLU A 226 -14.19 -6.42 19.73
CA GLU A 226 -13.06 -7.32 19.47
C GLU A 226 -12.19 -6.83 18.31
N ALA A 227 -12.78 -6.30 17.24
CA ALA A 227 -12.05 -5.70 16.14
C ALA A 227 -11.17 -4.53 16.58
N LYS A 228 -11.69 -3.63 17.44
CA LYS A 228 -10.90 -2.53 18.03
C LYS A 228 -9.72 -3.04 18.87
N ASP A 229 -9.91 -4.09 19.66
CA ASP A 229 -8.84 -4.69 20.45
C ASP A 229 -7.76 -5.34 19.56
N LEU A 230 -8.17 -5.94 18.45
CA LEU A 230 -7.23 -6.47 17.46
C LEU A 230 -6.39 -5.37 16.80
N PHE A 231 -6.98 -4.22 16.49
CA PHE A 231 -6.20 -3.06 16.02
C PHE A 231 -5.16 -2.62 17.05
N ARG A 232 -5.54 -2.50 18.32
CA ARG A 232 -4.60 -2.12 19.40
C ARG A 232 -3.47 -3.13 19.55
N LYS A 233 -3.78 -4.43 19.55
CA LYS A 233 -2.77 -5.50 19.61
C LYS A 233 -1.83 -5.46 18.40
N THR A 234 -2.37 -5.21 17.22
CA THR A 234 -1.58 -5.12 15.98
C THR A 234 -0.66 -3.90 16.00
N ALA A 235 -1.15 -2.73 16.44
CA ALA A 235 -0.31 -1.54 16.58
C ALA A 235 0.89 -1.76 17.52
N GLY A 236 0.73 -2.57 18.56
CA GLY A 236 1.82 -2.95 19.47
C GLY A 236 2.84 -3.95 18.90
N ALA A 237 2.69 -4.41 17.66
CA ALA A 237 3.61 -5.37 17.05
C ALA A 237 4.84 -4.72 16.39
N THR A 238 4.91 -3.41 16.30
CA THR A 238 6.02 -2.65 15.70
C THR A 238 6.27 -1.34 16.43
N ASP A 239 7.51 -0.89 16.42
CA ASP A 239 7.94 0.45 16.82
C ASP A 239 8.25 1.36 15.61
N LYS A 240 8.02 0.86 14.38
CA LYS A 240 8.23 1.61 13.12
C LYS A 240 6.95 2.31 12.70
N PRO A 241 7.06 3.40 11.90
CA PRO A 241 5.92 3.95 11.21
C PRO A 241 5.23 2.90 10.35
N TYR A 242 3.90 2.90 10.34
CA TYR A 242 3.15 2.04 9.44
C TYR A 242 1.93 2.73 8.85
N ILE A 243 1.59 2.35 7.64
CA ILE A 243 0.47 2.84 6.86
C ILE A 243 -0.39 1.69 6.36
N TYR A 244 -1.68 1.94 6.14
CA TYR A 244 -2.58 0.93 5.62
C TYR A 244 -2.74 0.98 4.10
N LEU A 245 -2.97 -0.19 3.50
CA LEU A 245 -3.40 -0.35 2.12
C LEU A 245 -4.89 -0.73 2.07
N SER A 246 -5.57 -0.39 0.98
CA SER A 246 -7.01 -0.63 0.83
C SER A 246 -7.36 -2.05 0.38
N ALA A 247 -6.41 -2.89 0.02
CA ALA A 247 -6.59 -4.27 -0.45
C ALA A 247 -7.62 -4.44 -1.60
N GLY A 248 -8.04 -3.35 -2.26
CA GLY A 248 -9.04 -3.36 -3.32
C GLY A 248 -10.49 -3.47 -2.85
N VAL A 249 -10.78 -3.16 -1.58
CA VAL A 249 -12.15 -2.96 -1.09
C VAL A 249 -12.72 -1.66 -1.64
N SER A 250 -14.04 -1.48 -1.56
CA SER A 250 -14.71 -0.24 -1.99
C SER A 250 -14.25 0.97 -1.16
N ASN A 251 -14.45 2.18 -1.71
CA ASN A 251 -14.18 3.42 -0.97
C ASN A 251 -14.94 3.47 0.36
N ALA A 252 -16.23 3.12 0.35
CA ALA A 252 -17.08 3.11 1.54
C ALA A 252 -16.56 2.14 2.62
N GLU A 253 -16.16 0.92 2.25
CA GLU A 253 -15.60 -0.07 3.19
C GLU A 253 -14.25 0.40 3.76
N PHE A 254 -13.39 1.00 2.92
CA PHE A 254 -12.11 1.51 3.40
C PHE A 254 -12.27 2.73 4.30
N SER A 255 -13.17 3.65 4.00
CA SER A 255 -13.49 4.80 4.86
C SER A 255 -14.05 4.34 6.20
N GLU A 256 -14.99 3.39 6.23
CA GLU A 256 -15.49 2.80 7.48
C GLU A 256 -14.37 2.12 8.28
N THR A 257 -13.42 1.48 7.59
CA THR A 257 -12.24 0.91 8.24
C THR A 257 -11.41 1.98 8.95
N LEU A 258 -11.14 3.10 8.29
CA LEU A 258 -10.37 4.21 8.87
C LEU A 258 -11.10 4.88 10.03
N GLU A 259 -12.44 5.00 9.96
CA GLU A 259 -13.26 5.45 11.08
C GLU A 259 -13.09 4.53 12.30
N LEU A 260 -13.18 3.21 12.07
CA LEU A 260 -13.01 2.21 13.14
C LEU A 260 -11.60 2.26 13.75
N VAL A 261 -10.57 2.40 12.91
CA VAL A 261 -9.18 2.58 13.37
C VAL A 261 -9.06 3.84 14.24
N GLY A 262 -9.62 4.96 13.79
CA GLY A 262 -9.62 6.22 14.52
C GLY A 262 -10.24 6.11 15.91
N GLU A 263 -11.34 5.35 16.05
CA GLU A 263 -11.99 5.09 17.34
C GLU A 263 -11.14 4.27 18.33
N THR A 264 -10.09 3.62 17.86
CA THR A 264 -9.19 2.80 18.71
C THR A 264 -8.13 3.63 19.43
N GLY A 265 -7.81 4.81 18.90
CA GLY A 265 -6.72 5.67 19.37
C GLY A 265 -5.32 5.16 19.01
N VAL A 266 -5.19 4.15 18.16
CA VAL A 266 -3.88 3.67 17.70
C VAL A 266 -3.18 4.70 16.81
N GLN A 267 -1.87 4.75 16.91
CA GLN A 267 -1.05 5.66 16.11
C GLN A 267 -0.62 4.95 14.81
N PHE A 268 -1.37 5.19 13.75
CA PHE A 268 -0.97 4.83 12.37
C PHE A 268 -0.58 6.08 11.61
N ASN A 269 0.31 5.95 10.63
CA ASN A 269 0.97 7.12 10.03
C ASN A 269 0.41 7.48 8.64
N GLY A 270 -0.70 6.88 8.24
CA GLY A 270 -1.36 7.21 6.99
C GLY A 270 -1.81 6.00 6.17
N VAL A 271 -1.95 6.25 4.88
CA VAL A 271 -2.34 5.23 3.89
C VAL A 271 -1.53 5.36 2.60
N LEU A 272 -1.50 4.26 1.85
CA LEU A 272 -1.14 4.24 0.45
C LEU A 272 -2.29 3.57 -0.29
N CYS A 273 -3.25 4.39 -0.75
CA CYS A 273 -4.56 3.97 -1.22
C CYS A 273 -4.66 4.03 -2.74
N GLY A 274 -4.99 2.92 -3.36
CA GLY A 274 -5.13 2.81 -4.81
C GLY A 274 -6.57 2.57 -5.22
N ARG A 275 -6.92 1.30 -5.42
CA ARG A 275 -8.19 0.86 -6.02
C ARG A 275 -9.44 1.44 -5.37
N ALA A 276 -9.45 1.68 -4.08
CA ALA A 276 -10.59 2.31 -3.42
C ALA A 276 -10.86 3.76 -3.90
N THR A 277 -9.93 4.40 -4.62
CA THR A 277 -10.14 5.75 -5.16
C THR A 277 -10.48 5.77 -6.65
N TRP A 278 -9.99 4.81 -7.45
CA TRP A 278 -10.10 4.86 -8.90
C TRP A 278 -10.68 3.60 -9.57
N ALA A 279 -10.84 2.47 -8.86
CA ALA A 279 -11.20 1.19 -9.50
C ALA A 279 -12.55 1.21 -10.20
N ASP A 280 -13.54 1.92 -9.68
CA ASP A 280 -14.88 2.04 -10.28
C ASP A 280 -14.86 2.83 -11.60
N GLY A 281 -13.79 3.57 -11.88
CA GLY A 281 -13.55 4.23 -13.18
C GLY A 281 -12.98 3.31 -14.25
N VAL A 282 -12.45 2.12 -13.89
CA VAL A 282 -11.86 1.18 -14.87
C VAL A 282 -12.85 0.77 -15.96
N PRO A 283 -14.10 0.36 -15.66
CA PRO A 283 -15.08 0.05 -16.70
C PRO A 283 -15.41 1.26 -17.59
N ILE A 284 -15.42 2.47 -17.02
CA ILE A 284 -15.67 3.70 -17.76
C ILE A 284 -14.56 3.94 -18.79
N PHE A 285 -13.30 3.79 -18.38
CA PHE A 285 -12.18 3.86 -19.31
C PHE A 285 -12.28 2.79 -20.40
N ALA A 286 -12.55 1.55 -20.04
CA ALA A 286 -12.61 0.42 -20.98
C ALA A 286 -13.74 0.57 -22.01
N GLU A 287 -14.89 1.11 -21.60
CA GLU A 287 -16.09 1.22 -22.46
C GLU A 287 -16.18 2.57 -23.21
N LYS A 288 -15.75 3.66 -22.56
CA LYS A 288 -15.99 5.04 -23.05
C LYS A 288 -14.70 5.84 -23.30
N GLY A 289 -13.54 5.25 -22.96
CA GLY A 289 -12.22 5.85 -23.21
C GLY A 289 -11.78 6.90 -22.19
N LEU A 290 -10.61 7.47 -22.45
CA LEU A 290 -9.88 8.35 -21.54
C LEU A 290 -10.68 9.62 -21.14
N ALA A 291 -11.38 10.26 -22.07
CA ALA A 291 -12.11 11.52 -21.77
C ALA A 291 -13.19 11.29 -20.70
N ALA A 292 -14.04 10.29 -20.89
CA ALA A 292 -15.09 9.95 -19.93
C ALA A 292 -14.52 9.50 -18.57
N PHE A 293 -13.37 8.82 -18.58
CA PHE A 293 -12.68 8.44 -17.35
C PHE A 293 -12.14 9.66 -16.59
N ARG A 294 -11.59 10.66 -17.28
CA ARG A 294 -11.16 11.92 -16.64
C ARG A 294 -12.32 12.66 -15.98
N GLU A 295 -13.44 12.81 -16.68
CA GLU A 295 -14.65 13.42 -16.12
C GLU A 295 -15.11 12.69 -14.86
N TRP A 296 -15.09 11.36 -14.87
CA TRP A 296 -15.41 10.54 -13.70
C TRP A 296 -14.40 10.74 -12.55
N LEU A 297 -13.09 10.79 -12.87
CA LEU A 297 -12.05 11.02 -11.85
C LEU A 297 -12.22 12.37 -11.17
N GLU A 298 -12.52 13.44 -11.94
CA GLU A 298 -12.70 14.80 -11.43
C GLU A 298 -13.87 14.92 -10.44
N VAL A 299 -14.87 14.05 -10.56
CA VAL A 299 -16.05 14.04 -9.68
C VAL A 299 -15.92 12.93 -8.63
N GLU A 300 -16.02 11.69 -9.05
CA GLU A 300 -16.10 10.56 -8.12
C GLU A 300 -14.70 10.14 -7.58
N GLY A 301 -13.66 10.17 -8.41
CA GLY A 301 -12.29 9.89 -7.98
C GLY A 301 -11.81 10.88 -6.93
N VAL A 302 -12.06 12.18 -7.14
CA VAL A 302 -11.75 13.25 -6.19
C VAL A 302 -12.55 13.09 -4.89
N LYS A 303 -13.84 12.82 -4.98
CA LYS A 303 -14.67 12.53 -3.80
C LYS A 303 -14.13 11.33 -3.02
N ASN A 304 -13.74 10.27 -3.73
CA ASN A 304 -13.20 9.07 -3.10
C ASN A 304 -11.90 9.33 -2.33
N ILE A 305 -10.95 10.07 -2.91
CA ILE A 305 -9.70 10.40 -2.19
C ILE A 305 -9.94 11.35 -1.03
N GLN A 306 -10.88 12.28 -1.15
CA GLN A 306 -11.28 13.17 -0.06
C GLN A 306 -11.92 12.40 1.10
N ASN A 307 -12.78 11.41 0.84
CA ASN A 307 -13.33 10.52 1.87
C ASN A 307 -12.23 9.78 2.63
N VAL A 308 -11.21 9.29 1.93
CA VAL A 308 -10.04 8.66 2.57
C VAL A 308 -9.30 9.67 3.44
N ASN A 309 -9.08 10.89 2.95
CA ASN A 309 -8.40 11.95 3.70
C ASN A 309 -9.15 12.37 4.97
N GLU A 310 -10.49 12.33 4.98
CA GLU A 310 -11.28 12.54 6.20
C GLU A 310 -10.92 11.50 7.28
N GLY A 311 -10.81 10.22 6.91
CA GLY A 311 -10.38 9.16 7.83
C GLY A 311 -8.95 9.36 8.37
N LEU A 312 -8.08 10.04 7.61
CA LEU A 312 -6.72 10.36 8.01
C LEU A 312 -6.59 11.49 9.04
N LYS A 313 -7.69 12.15 9.42
CA LYS A 313 -7.69 13.08 10.57
C LYS A 313 -7.26 12.40 11.87
N ALA A 314 -7.53 11.10 11.99
CA ALA A 314 -7.11 10.28 13.13
C ALA A 314 -5.67 9.75 13.04
N ALA A 315 -4.99 9.90 11.89
CA ALA A 315 -3.62 9.46 11.71
C ALA A 315 -2.63 10.37 12.44
N SER A 316 -1.53 9.77 12.89
CA SER A 316 -0.45 10.42 13.64
C SER A 316 0.77 10.70 12.76
N PRO A 317 1.55 11.76 13.03
CA PRO A 317 2.80 12.00 12.35
C PRO A 317 3.80 10.86 12.56
N TRP A 318 4.64 10.61 11.55
CA TRP A 318 5.70 9.59 11.66
C TRP A 318 6.97 10.13 12.38
N TRP A 319 7.20 11.42 12.36
CA TRP A 319 8.47 12.02 12.84
C TRP A 319 8.76 11.79 14.32
N PRO A 320 7.79 11.74 15.30
CA PRO A 320 8.13 11.45 16.69
C PRO A 320 8.77 10.06 16.87
N ILE A 321 8.44 9.10 15.99
CA ILE A 321 9.01 7.74 16.01
C ILE A 321 10.51 7.78 15.73
N TYR A 322 10.96 8.71 14.89
CA TYR A 322 12.37 8.89 14.55
C TYR A 322 13.06 10.03 15.32
N GLY A 323 12.33 10.75 16.19
CA GLY A 323 12.88 11.84 16.98
C GLY A 323 13.26 13.07 16.13
N VAL A 324 12.47 13.39 15.10
CA VAL A 324 12.66 14.54 14.19
C VAL A 324 11.55 15.57 14.39
#